data_a2816606e92139cb0c334be1532c6e65
#
_entry.id   a2816606e92139cb0c334be1532c6e65
#
_cell.length_a   1.000
_cell.length_b   1.000
_cell.length_c   1.000
_cell.angle_alpha   90.00
_cell.angle_beta   90.00
_cell.angle_gamma   90.00
#
_symmetry.space_group_name_H-M   'P 1'
#
loop_
_entity.id
_entity.type
_entity.pdbx_description
1 polymer ?
#
loop_
_entity_poly.entity_id
_entity_poly.type
_entity_poly.pdbx_seq_one_letter_code
_entity_poly.pdbx_strand_id
1 'polypeptide(L)'
;MRKILLLIFFLIFNFSFSQGLKTSGKKIVDKNGNEVLLRGMGPGGWLVMEGYMNQSAGLAGPQHEIKNKLIELMGKDKTETFFAEWRKNHFTKRDVDSLAAWGFNSIRLPMHYNLMTLPIEDEPIAGENTWIEEGFTIIDNLLEWARPHNMYVILDMHAAPGGQGYNADISDYDSSKASLWESTANQNKLVALWKKIAERYKDNEWIGGYDLINETNWDLPGGTLLREVFERITAAIREVDKNHIIYIEGNDYANNFTGLTPPWDDNMVYSFHKYWSTVNDDDLDWILPMRDQQNVPLWMGESGENSNTWYTRFISLLEKNDVGWAWWTIKKVGDIDSPFSVKLNPGYQKILDYWKGEGDKPTEDEAYAAMMKLADNLLIENCLYRKDIPDAMFRQTTTDEVIPYSKK
;
A
#
# COMPACT_ATOMS: atom_id res chain seq x y z
N MET A 1 39.16 62.71 7.33
CA MET A 1 39.21 61.23 7.19
C MET A 1 37.82 60.69 7.40
N ARG A 2 37.10 60.34 6.30
CA ARG A 2 35.75 59.74 6.33
C ARG A 2 35.94 58.22 6.46
N LYS A 3 35.44 57.58 7.51
CA LYS A 3 35.38 56.12 7.66
C LYS A 3 34.16 55.62 6.85
N ILE A 4 34.44 54.86 5.80
CA ILE A 4 33.42 54.10 5.03
C ILE A 4 33.13 52.84 5.83
N LEU A 5 31.89 52.69 6.32
CA LEU A 5 31.40 51.50 6.95
C LEU A 5 30.85 50.55 5.84
N LEU A 6 31.58 49.48 5.54
CA LEU A 6 31.10 48.45 4.63
C LEU A 6 30.09 47.54 5.36
N LEU A 7 28.81 47.69 5.04
CA LEU A 7 27.78 46.75 5.47
C LEU A 7 27.86 45.51 4.53
N ILE A 8 28.35 44.42 5.06
CA ILE A 8 28.29 43.09 4.39
C ILE A 8 26.90 42.51 4.64
N PHE A 9 26.03 42.51 3.60
CA PHE A 9 24.77 41.79 3.61
C PHE A 9 25.08 40.31 3.40
N PHE A 10 24.94 39.49 4.45
CA PHE A 10 24.87 38.05 4.33
C PHE A 10 23.52 37.70 3.73
N LEU A 11 23.46 37.39 2.45
CA LEU A 11 22.35 36.71 1.83
C LEU A 11 22.33 35.26 2.36
N ILE A 12 21.47 35.00 3.33
CA ILE A 12 21.13 33.65 3.73
C ILE A 12 20.30 33.07 2.58
N PHE A 13 20.94 32.31 1.70
CA PHE A 13 20.22 31.41 0.79
C PHE A 13 19.55 30.34 1.66
N ASN A 14 18.26 30.54 1.96
CA ASN A 14 17.44 29.44 2.37
C ASN A 14 17.32 28.51 1.18
N PHE A 15 18.09 27.41 1.18
CA PHE A 15 17.79 26.27 0.32
C PHE A 15 16.46 25.73 0.81
N SER A 16 15.36 26.18 0.22
CA SER A 16 14.08 25.50 0.31
C SER A 16 14.28 24.18 -0.44
N PHE A 17 14.53 23.10 0.29
CA PHE A 17 14.39 21.77 -0.26
C PHE A 17 12.96 21.65 -0.79
N SER A 18 12.83 21.16 -2.00
CA SER A 18 11.55 21.00 -2.68
C SER A 18 10.68 20.07 -1.82
N GLN A 19 9.68 20.65 -1.17
CA GLN A 19 8.68 19.86 -0.46
C GLN A 19 7.80 19.16 -1.50
N GLY A 20 7.56 17.84 -1.31
CA GLY A 20 6.61 17.08 -2.11
C GLY A 20 5.15 17.52 -1.84
N LEU A 21 4.31 16.57 -1.49
CA LEU A 21 2.92 16.86 -1.09
C LEU A 21 2.82 17.35 0.36
N LYS A 22 1.80 18.17 0.62
CA LYS A 22 1.41 18.57 1.97
C LYS A 22 -0.10 18.77 2.07
N THR A 23 -0.60 18.82 3.28
CA THR A 23 -2.01 19.17 3.54
C THR A 23 -2.21 20.69 3.60
N SER A 24 -3.37 21.15 3.15
CA SER A 24 -3.83 22.55 3.27
C SER A 24 -5.32 22.56 3.55
N GLY A 25 -5.70 22.65 4.82
CA GLY A 25 -7.08 22.42 5.22
C GLY A 25 -7.54 21.02 4.79
N LYS A 26 -8.65 20.92 4.07
CA LYS A 26 -9.24 19.67 3.60
C LYS A 26 -8.65 19.11 2.29
N LYS A 27 -7.53 19.67 1.82
CA LYS A 27 -6.94 19.34 0.52
C LYS A 27 -5.49 18.89 0.66
N ILE A 28 -5.06 18.04 -0.27
CA ILE A 28 -3.65 17.73 -0.51
C ILE A 28 -3.17 18.70 -1.60
N VAL A 29 -2.02 19.31 -1.41
CA VAL A 29 -1.44 20.30 -2.35
C VAL A 29 0.02 19.98 -2.66
N ASP A 30 0.46 20.39 -3.85
CA ASP A 30 1.87 20.33 -4.25
C ASP A 30 2.71 21.45 -3.59
N LYS A 31 3.98 21.48 -3.89
CA LYS A 31 4.94 22.50 -3.41
C LYS A 31 4.57 23.94 -3.80
N ASN A 32 3.75 24.12 -4.84
CA ASN A 32 3.30 25.43 -5.33
C ASN A 32 1.96 25.84 -4.71
N GLY A 33 1.34 24.96 -3.90
CA GLY A 33 0.02 25.17 -3.31
C GLY A 33 -1.14 24.81 -4.25
N ASN A 34 -0.87 24.17 -5.39
CA ASN A 34 -1.91 23.66 -6.26
C ASN A 34 -2.49 22.37 -5.68
N GLU A 35 -3.80 22.22 -5.74
CA GLU A 35 -4.48 21.01 -5.32
C GLU A 35 -4.05 19.81 -6.16
N VAL A 36 -3.78 18.69 -5.47
CA VAL A 36 -3.46 17.41 -6.09
C VAL A 36 -4.48 16.38 -5.65
N LEU A 37 -5.32 15.98 -6.57
CA LEU A 37 -6.19 14.84 -6.37
C LEU A 37 -5.40 13.57 -6.71
N LEU A 38 -5.10 12.76 -5.70
CA LEU A 38 -4.36 11.52 -5.87
C LEU A 38 -5.25 10.47 -6.54
N ARG A 39 -4.87 10.01 -7.71
CA ARG A 39 -5.50 8.93 -8.47
C ARG A 39 -4.52 7.77 -8.53
N GLY A 40 -4.69 6.81 -7.63
CA GLY A 40 -3.69 5.79 -7.35
C GLY A 40 -4.10 4.39 -7.74
N MET A 41 -3.08 3.52 -7.76
CA MET A 41 -3.21 2.07 -7.91
C MET A 41 -2.28 1.39 -6.92
N GLY A 42 -2.77 0.34 -6.25
CA GLY A 42 -1.96 -0.54 -5.42
C GLY A 42 -1.40 -1.72 -6.22
N PRO A 43 -0.10 -2.02 -6.16
CA PRO A 43 0.45 -3.29 -6.64
C PRO A 43 0.30 -4.39 -5.58
N GLY A 44 -0.95 -4.69 -5.20
CA GLY A 44 -1.27 -5.75 -4.26
C GLY A 44 -0.74 -7.11 -4.71
N GLY A 45 -0.38 -7.95 -3.74
CA GLY A 45 0.25 -9.25 -4.01
C GLY A 45 1.73 -9.18 -4.38
N TRP A 46 2.32 -7.99 -4.53
CA TRP A 46 3.72 -7.84 -4.91
C TRP A 46 4.68 -8.16 -3.74
N LEU A 47 4.60 -7.38 -2.66
CA LEU A 47 5.48 -7.51 -1.50
C LEU A 47 4.81 -8.23 -0.33
N VAL A 48 3.51 -8.33 -0.35
CA VAL A 48 2.67 -9.13 0.56
C VAL A 48 1.80 -10.02 -0.30
N MET A 49 1.92 -11.34 -0.16
CA MET A 49 1.04 -12.29 -0.84
C MET A 49 -0.20 -12.52 0.02
N GLU A 50 -1.35 -12.39 -0.60
CA GLU A 50 -2.65 -12.75 -0.03
C GLU A 50 -3.24 -13.92 -0.81
N GLY A 51 -3.66 -14.97 -0.10
CA GLY A 51 -4.05 -16.23 -0.73
C GLY A 51 -5.18 -16.10 -1.76
N TYR A 52 -6.13 -15.19 -1.54
CA TYR A 52 -7.23 -15.00 -2.49
C TYR A 52 -6.76 -14.40 -3.83
N MET A 53 -5.69 -13.60 -3.83
CA MET A 53 -5.16 -12.99 -5.05
C MET A 53 -4.42 -13.98 -5.94
N ASN A 54 -3.99 -15.11 -5.39
CA ASN A 54 -3.28 -16.17 -6.10
C ASN A 54 -4.03 -17.50 -6.14
N GLN A 55 -5.35 -17.52 -5.82
CA GLN A 55 -6.23 -18.69 -5.83
C GLN A 55 -5.95 -19.72 -4.71
N SER A 56 -5.19 -19.38 -3.68
CA SER A 56 -4.89 -20.28 -2.55
C SER A 56 -5.72 -20.01 -1.28
N ALA A 57 -6.71 -19.12 -1.33
CA ALA A 57 -7.60 -18.85 -0.21
C ALA A 57 -8.23 -20.13 0.36
N GLY A 58 -8.22 -20.24 1.70
CA GLY A 58 -8.70 -21.43 2.40
C GLY A 58 -7.77 -22.65 2.34
N LEU A 59 -6.67 -22.56 1.59
CA LEU A 59 -5.62 -23.58 1.49
C LEU A 59 -4.32 -23.10 2.16
N ALA A 60 -3.92 -21.89 1.82
CA ALA A 60 -2.85 -21.10 2.42
C ALA A 60 -3.21 -19.64 2.17
N GLY A 61 -3.68 -18.96 3.19
CA GLY A 61 -4.14 -17.56 3.08
C GLY A 61 -3.00 -16.57 3.28
N PRO A 62 -2.43 -16.48 4.48
CA PRO A 62 -1.33 -15.57 4.77
C PRO A 62 -0.02 -15.98 4.10
N GLN A 63 0.84 -14.99 3.86
CA GLN A 63 2.11 -15.20 3.15
C GLN A 63 3.01 -16.24 3.82
N HIS A 64 3.10 -16.25 5.15
CA HIS A 64 3.92 -17.23 5.88
C HIS A 64 3.42 -18.67 5.66
N GLU A 65 2.11 -18.90 5.59
CA GLU A 65 1.54 -20.23 5.30
C GLU A 65 1.83 -20.66 3.86
N ILE A 66 1.66 -19.74 2.90
CA ILE A 66 2.02 -19.99 1.49
C ILE A 66 3.49 -20.41 1.40
N LYS A 67 4.37 -19.66 2.06
CA LYS A 67 5.82 -19.91 2.09
C LYS A 67 6.12 -21.28 2.70
N ASN A 68 5.52 -21.60 3.83
CA ASN A 68 5.72 -22.89 4.52
C ASN A 68 5.28 -24.07 3.64
N LYS A 69 4.10 -23.99 3.02
CA LYS A 69 3.62 -25.04 2.11
C LYS A 69 4.52 -25.21 0.88
N LEU A 70 5.07 -24.13 0.35
CA LEU A 70 6.03 -24.21 -0.74
C LEU A 70 7.36 -24.83 -0.30
N ILE A 71 7.84 -24.52 0.93
CA ILE A 71 9.03 -25.17 1.50
C ILE A 71 8.82 -26.67 1.64
N GLU A 72 7.63 -27.12 2.06
CA GLU A 72 7.27 -28.54 2.15
C GLU A 72 7.24 -29.26 0.78
N LEU A 73 6.92 -28.53 -0.29
CA LEU A 73 6.83 -29.04 -1.65
C LEU A 73 8.17 -29.07 -2.38
N MET A 74 8.94 -28.00 -2.30
CA MET A 74 10.10 -27.82 -3.17
C MET A 74 11.39 -27.40 -2.44
N GLY A 75 11.36 -27.42 -1.09
CA GLY A 75 12.51 -27.04 -0.27
C GLY A 75 12.74 -25.54 -0.15
N LYS A 76 13.55 -25.15 0.86
CA LYS A 76 13.76 -23.74 1.20
C LYS A 76 14.40 -22.95 0.08
N ASP A 77 15.49 -23.43 -0.51
CA ASP A 77 16.28 -22.67 -1.50
C ASP A 77 15.46 -22.38 -2.78
N LYS A 78 14.70 -23.35 -3.27
CA LYS A 78 13.79 -23.18 -4.42
C LYS A 78 12.65 -22.23 -4.10
N THR A 79 12.13 -22.26 -2.87
CA THR A 79 11.09 -21.33 -2.42
C THR A 79 11.61 -19.90 -2.35
N GLU A 80 12.79 -19.65 -1.80
CA GLU A 80 13.40 -18.31 -1.78
C GLU A 80 13.67 -17.80 -3.21
N THR A 81 14.13 -18.66 -4.10
CA THR A 81 14.34 -18.32 -5.53
C THR A 81 13.02 -17.93 -6.18
N PHE A 82 11.93 -18.66 -5.91
CA PHE A 82 10.59 -18.30 -6.40
C PHE A 82 10.14 -16.94 -5.88
N PHE A 83 10.25 -16.66 -4.57
CA PHE A 83 9.84 -15.37 -4.01
C PHE A 83 10.66 -14.20 -4.58
N ALA A 84 11.94 -14.40 -4.84
CA ALA A 84 12.78 -13.41 -5.50
C ALA A 84 12.31 -13.13 -6.93
N GLU A 85 12.02 -14.18 -7.73
CA GLU A 85 11.53 -14.02 -9.10
C GLU A 85 10.11 -13.47 -9.14
N TRP A 86 9.24 -13.84 -8.17
CA TRP A 86 7.92 -13.23 -7.97
C TRP A 86 8.03 -11.72 -7.80
N ARG A 87 8.85 -11.24 -6.85
CA ARG A 87 9.03 -9.80 -6.60
C ARG A 87 9.63 -9.08 -7.80
N LYS A 88 10.53 -9.71 -8.52
CA LYS A 88 11.16 -9.14 -9.72
C LYS A 88 10.18 -8.95 -10.87
N ASN A 89 9.22 -9.86 -11.05
CA ASN A 89 8.33 -9.90 -12.21
C ASN A 89 6.94 -9.30 -11.95
N HIS A 90 6.49 -9.24 -10.67
CA HIS A 90 5.13 -8.86 -10.34
C HIS A 90 4.82 -7.40 -10.69
N PHE A 91 5.71 -6.49 -10.30
CA PHE A 91 5.54 -5.07 -10.60
C PHE A 91 6.87 -4.49 -11.12
N THR A 92 6.85 -3.99 -12.32
CA THR A 92 8.03 -3.58 -13.08
C THR A 92 7.88 -2.15 -13.59
N LYS A 93 8.96 -1.60 -14.14
CA LYS A 93 8.89 -0.29 -14.82
C LYS A 93 7.77 -0.22 -15.86
N ARG A 94 7.50 -1.31 -16.60
CA ARG A 94 6.43 -1.34 -17.62
C ARG A 94 5.03 -1.21 -17.02
N ASP A 95 4.83 -1.69 -15.79
CA ASP A 95 3.59 -1.50 -15.06
C ASP A 95 3.41 -0.03 -14.68
N VAL A 96 4.47 0.63 -14.19
CA VAL A 96 4.46 2.07 -13.89
C VAL A 96 4.21 2.91 -15.14
N ASP A 97 4.88 2.58 -16.27
CA ASP A 97 4.66 3.26 -17.55
C ASP A 97 3.19 3.10 -18.03
N SER A 98 2.57 1.94 -17.77
CA SER A 98 1.17 1.69 -18.11
C SER A 98 0.21 2.51 -17.24
N LEU A 99 0.45 2.56 -15.92
CA LEU A 99 -0.34 3.40 -15.00
C LEU A 99 -0.30 4.86 -15.42
N ALA A 100 0.89 5.38 -15.71
CA ALA A 100 1.06 6.76 -16.18
C ALA A 100 0.30 7.02 -17.50
N ALA A 101 0.38 6.08 -18.45
CA ALA A 101 -0.31 6.18 -19.74
C ALA A 101 -1.85 6.15 -19.59
N TRP A 102 -2.39 5.49 -18.54
CA TRP A 102 -3.82 5.48 -18.24
C TRP A 102 -4.30 6.72 -17.48
N GLY A 103 -3.40 7.52 -16.90
CA GLY A 103 -3.74 8.77 -16.22
C GLY A 103 -3.62 8.70 -14.69
N PHE A 104 -3.08 7.61 -14.12
CA PHE A 104 -2.75 7.56 -12.70
C PHE A 104 -1.59 8.51 -12.37
N ASN A 105 -1.62 9.10 -11.19
CA ASN A 105 -0.57 10.00 -10.69
C ASN A 105 0.02 9.57 -9.35
N SER A 106 -0.41 8.41 -8.82
CA SER A 106 0.12 7.87 -7.58
C SER A 106 0.10 6.34 -7.54
N ILE A 107 0.94 5.79 -6.67
CA ILE A 107 1.03 4.36 -6.35
C ILE A 107 0.99 4.25 -4.84
N ARG A 108 0.06 3.46 -4.29
CA ARG A 108 0.09 3.03 -2.89
C ARG A 108 0.84 1.71 -2.82
N LEU A 109 2.01 1.69 -2.19
CA LEU A 109 2.90 0.54 -2.14
C LEU A 109 2.66 -0.29 -0.88
N PRO A 110 1.98 -1.45 -0.97
CA PRO A 110 1.83 -2.37 0.16
C PRO A 110 3.16 -3.05 0.49
N MET A 111 3.70 -2.80 1.68
CA MET A 111 5.01 -3.31 2.10
C MET A 111 4.86 -4.34 3.21
N HIS A 112 5.71 -5.35 3.18
CA HIS A 112 5.92 -6.27 4.30
C HIS A 112 7.16 -5.87 5.08
N TYR A 113 7.05 -5.72 6.39
CA TYR A 113 8.16 -5.30 7.25
C TYR A 113 9.41 -6.19 7.13
N ASN A 114 9.22 -7.50 6.90
CA ASN A 114 10.30 -8.48 6.86
C ASN A 114 11.24 -8.36 5.65
N LEU A 115 10.91 -7.51 4.67
CA LEU A 115 11.80 -7.13 3.58
C LEU A 115 12.78 -6.02 3.97
N MET A 116 12.59 -5.42 5.16
CA MET A 116 13.39 -4.28 5.64
C MET A 116 14.03 -4.52 7.01
N THR A 117 13.53 -5.46 7.81
CA THR A 117 14.10 -5.85 9.10
C THR A 117 13.71 -7.28 9.46
N LEU A 118 14.48 -7.93 10.33
CA LEU A 118 14.15 -9.26 10.84
C LEU A 118 12.93 -9.21 11.80
N PRO A 119 12.15 -10.31 11.90
CA PRO A 119 11.21 -10.51 13.01
C PRO A 119 11.93 -10.42 14.37
N ILE A 120 11.19 -10.05 15.42
CA ILE A 120 11.79 -9.87 16.77
C ILE A 120 12.44 -11.15 17.29
N GLU A 121 11.90 -12.30 16.95
CA GLU A 121 12.40 -13.62 17.35
C GLU A 121 13.70 -14.05 16.64
N ASP A 122 13.96 -13.48 15.47
CA ASP A 122 15.14 -13.79 14.64
C ASP A 122 16.27 -12.76 14.81
N GLU A 123 16.06 -11.70 15.63
CA GLU A 123 17.10 -10.73 15.91
C GLU A 123 18.24 -11.35 16.72
N PRO A 124 19.51 -11.18 16.26
CA PRO A 124 20.67 -11.70 17.00
C PRO A 124 20.80 -11.17 18.41
N ILE A 125 20.33 -9.96 18.65
CA ILE A 125 20.33 -9.28 19.95
C ILE A 125 18.92 -8.73 20.20
N ALA A 126 18.31 -9.18 21.28
CA ALA A 126 16.95 -8.75 21.63
C ALA A 126 16.87 -7.22 21.81
N GLY A 127 15.90 -6.60 21.16
CA GLY A 127 15.66 -5.15 21.21
C GLY A 127 16.47 -4.33 20.21
N GLU A 128 17.37 -4.95 19.44
CA GLU A 128 18.03 -4.31 18.30
C GLU A 128 17.25 -4.53 16.99
N ASN A 129 17.67 -3.86 15.92
CA ASN A 129 17.04 -3.99 14.60
C ASN A 129 18.11 -4.26 13.54
N THR A 130 18.07 -5.45 12.96
CA THR A 130 18.88 -5.79 11.78
C THR A 130 18.16 -5.30 10.53
N TRP A 131 18.80 -4.36 9.81
CA TRP A 131 18.23 -3.80 8.59
C TRP A 131 18.54 -4.67 7.38
N ILE A 132 17.55 -4.86 6.51
CA ILE A 132 17.61 -5.62 5.26
C ILE A 132 17.40 -4.64 4.12
N GLU A 133 18.34 -4.60 3.17
CA GLU A 133 18.31 -3.63 2.06
C GLU A 133 17.33 -4.00 0.94
N GLU A 134 16.78 -5.19 0.91
CA GLU A 134 15.89 -5.64 -0.17
C GLU A 134 14.69 -4.73 -0.35
N GLY A 135 13.91 -4.49 0.72
CA GLY A 135 12.75 -3.63 0.67
C GLY A 135 13.09 -2.18 0.28
N PHE A 136 14.17 -1.65 0.82
CA PHE A 136 14.65 -0.31 0.45
C PHE A 136 15.06 -0.22 -1.02
N THR A 137 15.75 -1.24 -1.56
CA THR A 137 16.14 -1.29 -2.99
C THR A 137 14.89 -1.32 -3.89
N ILE A 138 13.84 -2.04 -3.50
CA ILE A 138 12.58 -2.08 -4.24
C ILE A 138 11.93 -0.69 -4.27
N ILE A 139 11.87 0.00 -3.12
CA ILE A 139 11.33 1.36 -3.03
C ILE A 139 12.15 2.33 -3.88
N ASP A 140 13.48 2.27 -3.81
CA ASP A 140 14.37 3.12 -4.61
C ASP A 140 14.12 2.95 -6.11
N ASN A 141 14.02 1.70 -6.59
CA ASN A 141 13.71 1.39 -7.98
C ASN A 141 12.32 1.93 -8.39
N LEU A 142 11.31 1.74 -7.53
CA LEU A 142 9.97 2.24 -7.80
C LEU A 142 9.95 3.76 -7.93
N LEU A 143 10.63 4.47 -7.05
CA LEU A 143 10.76 5.93 -7.11
C LEU A 143 11.50 6.39 -8.37
N GLU A 144 12.53 5.66 -8.81
CA GLU A 144 13.22 5.93 -10.07
C GLU A 144 12.28 5.76 -11.27
N TRP A 145 11.41 4.76 -11.27
CA TRP A 145 10.42 4.53 -12.34
C TRP A 145 9.27 5.54 -12.31
N ALA A 146 8.81 5.95 -11.13
CA ALA A 146 7.67 6.86 -10.93
C ALA A 146 8.00 8.33 -11.25
N ARG A 147 9.23 8.78 -10.88
CA ARG A 147 9.66 10.16 -11.04
C ARG A 147 9.52 10.75 -12.46
N PRO A 148 9.90 10.05 -13.56
CA PRO A 148 9.74 10.59 -14.92
C PRO A 148 8.28 10.86 -15.31
N HIS A 149 7.34 10.24 -14.63
CA HIS A 149 5.90 10.36 -14.85
C HIS A 149 5.22 11.33 -13.89
N ASN A 150 5.97 11.97 -12.98
CA ASN A 150 5.43 12.81 -11.90
C ASN A 150 4.41 12.06 -11.03
N MET A 151 4.70 10.77 -10.74
CA MET A 151 3.85 9.94 -9.91
C MET A 151 4.39 9.91 -8.47
N TYR A 152 3.50 10.12 -7.51
CA TYR A 152 3.81 10.02 -6.08
C TYR A 152 3.70 8.57 -5.62
N VAL A 153 4.56 8.16 -4.69
CA VAL A 153 4.52 6.85 -4.04
C VAL A 153 4.14 7.04 -2.58
N ILE A 154 3.00 6.49 -2.16
CA ILE A 154 2.59 6.42 -0.77
C ILE A 154 3.07 5.07 -0.23
N LEU A 155 3.91 5.09 0.79
CA LEU A 155 4.45 3.90 1.43
C LEU A 155 3.45 3.41 2.48
N ASP A 156 2.93 2.20 2.28
CA ASP A 156 1.94 1.58 3.16
C ASP A 156 2.55 0.39 3.90
N MET A 157 2.48 0.41 5.24
CA MET A 157 2.89 -0.75 6.04
C MET A 157 1.74 -1.77 6.08
N HIS A 158 1.67 -2.57 5.04
CA HIS A 158 0.58 -3.51 4.80
C HIS A 158 0.62 -4.74 5.73
N ALA A 159 1.83 -5.21 6.04
CA ALA A 159 2.05 -6.24 7.04
C ALA A 159 3.10 -5.75 8.04
N ALA A 160 2.64 -5.40 9.24
CA ALA A 160 3.44 -4.87 10.33
C ALA A 160 4.10 -5.99 11.18
N PRO A 161 5.17 -5.70 11.96
CA PRO A 161 5.77 -6.67 12.86
C PRO A 161 4.73 -7.32 13.79
N GLY A 162 4.63 -8.64 13.75
CA GLY A 162 3.66 -9.43 14.53
C GLY A 162 2.26 -9.50 13.93
N GLY A 163 1.96 -8.74 12.87
CA GLY A 163 0.62 -8.65 12.28
C GLY A 163 -0.32 -7.72 13.06
N GLN A 164 -1.07 -6.89 12.35
CA GLN A 164 -1.93 -5.85 12.91
C GLN A 164 -3.43 -6.20 12.94
N GLY A 165 -3.82 -7.36 12.40
CA GLY A 165 -5.23 -7.74 12.28
C GLY A 165 -5.46 -9.23 12.43
N TYR A 166 -6.66 -9.62 12.91
CA TYR A 166 -7.10 -11.01 12.96
C TYR A 166 -7.24 -11.64 11.57
N ASN A 167 -7.47 -10.82 10.53
CA ASN A 167 -7.43 -11.31 9.16
C ASN A 167 -5.98 -11.54 8.74
N ALA A 168 -5.52 -12.77 8.96
CA ALA A 168 -4.14 -13.16 8.70
C ALA A 168 -3.77 -13.07 7.21
N ASP A 169 -4.73 -13.25 6.30
CA ASP A 169 -4.50 -13.16 4.85
C ASP A 169 -3.99 -11.78 4.44
N ILE A 170 -4.44 -10.72 5.11
CA ILE A 170 -4.03 -9.33 4.86
C ILE A 170 -2.77 -8.97 5.65
N SER A 171 -2.75 -9.28 6.96
CA SER A 171 -1.73 -8.81 7.90
C SER A 171 -0.52 -9.71 8.08
N ASP A 172 -0.53 -10.89 7.45
CA ASP A 172 0.42 -11.99 7.68
C ASP A 172 0.55 -12.38 9.16
N TYR A 173 -0.54 -12.23 9.95
CA TYR A 173 -0.57 -12.56 11.36
C TYR A 173 -0.43 -14.06 11.59
N ASP A 174 0.56 -14.44 12.39
CA ASP A 174 0.77 -15.80 12.88
C ASP A 174 0.21 -15.92 14.31
N SER A 175 -0.94 -16.55 14.45
CA SER A 175 -1.64 -16.71 15.76
C SER A 175 -0.86 -17.52 16.80
N SER A 176 0.23 -18.20 16.42
CA SER A 176 1.15 -18.86 17.35
C SER A 176 2.12 -17.89 18.04
N LYS A 177 2.15 -16.61 17.60
CA LYS A 177 3.03 -15.57 18.08
C LYS A 177 2.23 -14.36 18.60
N ALA A 178 2.89 -13.50 19.37
CA ALA A 178 2.29 -12.26 19.81
C ALA A 178 2.12 -11.28 18.65
N SER A 179 0.91 -10.74 18.51
CA SER A 179 0.58 -9.71 17.52
C SER A 179 1.30 -8.38 17.78
N LEU A 180 1.14 -7.42 16.84
CA LEU A 180 1.56 -6.03 17.05
C LEU A 180 1.00 -5.45 18.35
N TRP A 181 -0.26 -5.75 18.66
CA TRP A 181 -0.98 -5.15 19.79
C TRP A 181 -0.64 -5.80 21.13
N GLU A 182 -0.20 -7.04 21.14
CA GLU A 182 0.17 -7.81 22.34
C GLU A 182 1.66 -7.69 22.68
N SER A 183 2.49 -7.18 21.76
CA SER A 183 3.95 -7.10 21.91
C SER A 183 4.50 -5.69 21.81
N THR A 184 4.93 -5.11 22.94
CA THR A 184 5.69 -3.86 22.95
C THR A 184 6.97 -3.93 22.09
N ALA A 185 7.58 -5.12 21.96
CA ALA A 185 8.76 -5.31 21.12
C ALA A 185 8.42 -5.14 19.63
N ASN A 186 7.28 -5.70 19.16
CA ASN A 186 6.78 -5.50 17.80
C ASN A 186 6.45 -4.02 17.53
N GLN A 187 5.79 -3.35 18.48
CA GLN A 187 5.50 -1.91 18.37
C GLN A 187 6.78 -1.07 18.29
N ASN A 188 7.77 -1.36 19.14
CA ASN A 188 9.06 -0.65 19.10
C ASN A 188 9.80 -0.86 17.78
N LYS A 189 9.73 -2.09 17.25
CA LYS A 189 10.30 -2.41 15.93
C LYS A 189 9.61 -1.62 14.82
N LEU A 190 8.28 -1.54 14.81
CA LEU A 190 7.53 -0.76 13.84
C LEU A 190 7.87 0.74 13.91
N VAL A 191 7.99 1.30 15.12
CA VAL A 191 8.41 2.70 15.34
C VAL A 191 9.82 2.93 14.78
N ALA A 192 10.76 2.03 15.07
CA ALA A 192 12.13 2.14 14.57
C ALA A 192 12.20 1.99 13.05
N LEU A 193 11.39 1.09 12.47
CA LEU A 193 11.34 0.88 11.02
C LEU A 193 10.81 2.14 10.30
N TRP A 194 9.72 2.74 10.78
CA TRP A 194 9.21 3.97 10.18
C TRP A 194 10.21 5.12 10.29
N LYS A 195 10.91 5.26 11.42
CA LYS A 195 11.99 6.25 11.54
C LYS A 195 13.10 6.00 10.51
N LYS A 196 13.49 4.73 10.29
CA LYS A 196 14.50 4.33 9.31
C LYS A 196 14.06 4.63 7.87
N ILE A 197 12.80 4.35 7.54
CA ILE A 197 12.18 4.68 6.24
C ILE A 197 12.20 6.20 6.05
N ALA A 198 11.69 6.96 7.02
CA ALA A 198 11.63 8.41 6.95
C ALA A 198 13.03 9.04 6.84
N GLU A 199 14.04 8.55 7.57
CA GLU A 199 15.42 9.02 7.47
C GLU A 199 15.98 8.87 6.06
N ARG A 200 15.67 7.74 5.37
CA ARG A 200 16.14 7.47 4.00
C ARG A 200 15.46 8.37 2.97
N TYR A 201 14.16 8.63 3.13
CA TYR A 201 13.34 9.25 2.09
C TYR A 201 12.93 10.71 2.36
N LYS A 202 13.29 11.31 3.48
CA LYS A 202 12.89 12.67 3.90
C LYS A 202 13.10 13.78 2.87
N ASP A 203 14.04 13.60 1.96
CA ASP A 203 14.39 14.58 0.93
C ASP A 203 13.88 14.19 -0.47
N ASN A 204 13.07 13.13 -0.58
CA ASN A 204 12.55 12.66 -1.86
C ASN A 204 11.14 13.21 -2.12
N GLU A 205 11.01 14.17 -3.02
CA GLU A 205 9.75 14.85 -3.33
C GLU A 205 8.67 13.93 -3.95
N TRP A 206 9.03 12.72 -4.39
CA TRP A 206 8.10 11.75 -5.00
C TRP A 206 7.52 10.77 -3.99
N ILE A 207 7.96 10.81 -2.74
CA ILE A 207 7.23 10.19 -1.64
C ILE A 207 5.98 11.03 -1.39
N GLY A 208 4.81 10.43 -1.62
CA GLY A 208 3.51 11.05 -1.38
C GLY A 208 3.14 11.11 0.10
N GLY A 209 3.76 10.26 0.90
CA GLY A 209 3.60 10.17 2.35
C GLY A 209 3.75 8.75 2.88
N TYR A 210 3.49 8.59 4.16
CA TYR A 210 3.63 7.37 4.94
C TYR A 210 2.27 6.93 5.48
N ASP A 211 1.75 5.82 4.97
CA ASP A 211 0.52 5.16 5.43
C ASP A 211 0.92 4.13 6.51
N LEU A 212 0.67 4.49 7.76
CA LEU A 212 1.44 3.95 8.88
C LEU A 212 1.15 2.48 9.21
N ILE A 213 -0.10 2.05 9.12
CA ILE A 213 -0.55 0.67 9.39
C ILE A 213 -1.81 0.40 8.58
N ASN A 214 -1.73 -0.56 7.66
CA ASN A 214 -2.87 -1.00 6.86
C ASN A 214 -3.90 -1.77 7.71
N GLU A 215 -5.17 -1.52 7.46
CA GLU A 215 -6.35 -2.32 7.85
C GLU A 215 -6.26 -3.00 9.22
N THR A 216 -6.04 -2.23 10.26
CA THR A 216 -6.15 -2.75 11.62
C THR A 216 -7.53 -3.38 11.81
N ASN A 217 -7.53 -4.62 12.26
CA ASN A 217 -8.73 -5.34 12.67
C ASN A 217 -8.42 -6.11 13.96
N TRP A 218 -8.54 -5.42 15.10
CA TRP A 218 -8.20 -5.95 16.40
C TRP A 218 -9.12 -5.40 17.48
N ASP A 219 -9.26 -6.10 18.60
CA ASP A 219 -10.02 -5.58 19.76
C ASP A 219 -9.22 -4.45 20.44
N LEU A 220 -9.50 -3.23 20.02
CA LEU A 220 -8.85 -2.00 20.49
C LEU A 220 -9.90 -1.01 21.02
N PRO A 221 -10.43 -1.26 22.23
CA PRO A 221 -11.54 -0.49 22.76
C PRO A 221 -11.20 1.01 22.87
N GLY A 222 -12.08 1.82 22.27
CA GLY A 222 -11.94 3.29 22.25
C GLY A 222 -10.78 3.82 21.41
N GLY A 223 -10.05 2.96 20.67
CA GLY A 223 -8.93 3.35 19.80
C GLY A 223 -7.69 3.85 20.54
N THR A 224 -7.63 3.74 21.88
CA THR A 224 -6.55 4.35 22.69
C THR A 224 -5.18 3.79 22.34
N LEU A 225 -5.02 2.45 22.29
CA LEU A 225 -3.74 1.83 21.95
C LEU A 225 -3.35 2.09 20.49
N LEU A 226 -4.34 2.06 19.57
CA LEU A 226 -4.11 2.38 18.17
C LEU A 226 -3.54 3.80 18.01
N ARG A 227 -4.18 4.77 18.67
CA ARG A 227 -3.71 6.16 18.69
C ARG A 227 -2.31 6.28 19.30
N GLU A 228 -2.07 5.65 20.43
CA GLU A 228 -0.75 5.69 21.11
C GLU A 228 0.36 5.17 20.17
N VAL A 229 0.14 4.07 19.46
CA VAL A 229 1.11 3.52 18.50
C VAL A 229 1.33 4.49 17.34
N PHE A 230 0.26 5.03 16.76
CA PHE A 230 0.38 6.04 15.69
C PHE A 230 1.13 7.31 16.13
N GLU A 231 0.83 7.83 17.32
CA GLU A 231 1.54 9.02 17.86
C GLU A 231 3.03 8.74 18.06
N ARG A 232 3.39 7.55 18.55
CA ARG A 232 4.80 7.14 18.72
C ARG A 232 5.52 7.02 17.37
N ILE A 233 4.87 6.44 16.37
CA ILE A 233 5.43 6.36 15.00
C ILE A 233 5.59 7.77 14.43
N THR A 234 4.55 8.59 14.50
CA THR A 234 4.59 9.98 14.01
C THR A 234 5.71 10.77 14.67
N ALA A 235 5.86 10.68 15.98
CA ALA A 235 6.93 11.38 16.72
C ALA A 235 8.32 10.93 16.22
N ALA A 236 8.54 9.63 16.01
CA ALA A 236 9.81 9.10 15.52
C ALA A 236 10.11 9.54 14.07
N ILE A 237 9.09 9.55 13.20
CA ILE A 237 9.22 10.12 11.85
C ILE A 237 9.61 11.59 11.93
N ARG A 238 8.91 12.38 12.76
CA ARG A 238 9.11 13.83 12.89
C ARG A 238 10.46 14.23 13.51
N GLU A 239 11.18 13.30 14.12
CA GLU A 239 12.59 13.53 14.49
C GLU A 239 13.49 13.75 13.28
N VAL A 240 13.22 13.09 12.16
CA VAL A 240 14.07 13.06 10.96
C VAL A 240 13.42 13.70 9.73
N ASP A 241 12.08 13.64 9.61
CA ASP A 241 11.30 14.14 8.48
C ASP A 241 10.17 15.05 8.96
N LYS A 242 10.23 16.32 8.59
CA LYS A 242 9.23 17.35 8.98
C LYS A 242 8.18 17.59 7.87
N ASN A 243 8.31 16.95 6.70
CA ASN A 243 7.66 17.39 5.49
C ASN A 243 6.60 16.44 4.95
N HIS A 244 6.86 15.11 4.94
CA HIS A 244 5.95 14.16 4.30
C HIS A 244 4.65 13.99 5.08
N ILE A 245 3.58 13.74 4.33
CA ILE A 245 2.24 13.49 4.88
C ILE A 245 2.23 12.20 5.67
N ILE A 246 1.55 12.21 6.80
CA ILE A 246 1.22 11.03 7.60
C ILE A 246 -0.22 10.63 7.27
N TYR A 247 -0.40 9.44 6.71
CA TYR A 247 -1.72 8.83 6.53
C TYR A 247 -1.97 7.88 7.69
N ILE A 248 -3.19 7.91 8.21
CA ILE A 248 -3.63 7.00 9.26
C ILE A 248 -4.95 6.35 8.88
N GLU A 249 -5.06 5.08 9.19
CA GLU A 249 -6.26 4.30 8.97
C GLU A 249 -7.01 4.06 10.29
N GLY A 250 -8.31 3.91 10.20
CA GLY A 250 -9.13 3.49 11.33
C GLY A 250 -8.96 2.00 11.65
N ASN A 251 -9.47 1.57 12.82
CA ASN A 251 -9.73 0.16 13.08
C ASN A 251 -10.85 -0.38 12.17
N ASP A 252 -11.19 -1.65 12.27
CA ASP A 252 -12.23 -2.30 11.47
C ASP A 252 -12.04 -2.07 9.96
N TYR A 253 -10.86 -2.48 9.47
CA TYR A 253 -10.49 -2.36 8.05
C TYR A 253 -10.54 -0.91 7.54
N ALA A 254 -9.88 0.01 8.24
CA ALA A 254 -9.80 1.44 7.94
C ALA A 254 -11.16 2.19 7.99
N ASN A 255 -12.16 1.67 8.73
CA ASN A 255 -13.50 2.25 8.76
C ASN A 255 -13.95 2.80 10.12
N ASN A 256 -13.16 2.59 11.19
CA ASN A 256 -13.52 3.06 12.54
C ASN A 256 -12.44 3.99 13.11
N PHE A 257 -12.71 5.29 13.09
CA PHE A 257 -11.81 6.34 13.58
C PHE A 257 -12.04 6.73 15.04
N THR A 258 -12.75 5.92 15.83
CA THR A 258 -12.97 6.17 17.26
C THR A 258 -11.62 6.32 17.98
N GLY A 259 -11.46 7.42 18.70
CA GLY A 259 -10.22 7.76 19.45
C GLY A 259 -9.11 8.38 18.58
N LEU A 260 -9.24 8.42 17.26
CA LEU A 260 -8.22 8.96 16.37
C LEU A 260 -8.39 10.45 16.04
N THR A 261 -9.40 11.10 16.58
CA THR A 261 -9.61 12.56 16.49
C THR A 261 -9.41 13.22 17.83
N PRO A 262 -8.93 14.51 17.90
CA PRO A 262 -8.46 15.33 16.78
C PRO A 262 -7.11 14.84 16.23
N PRO A 263 -6.67 15.36 15.04
CA PRO A 263 -5.34 15.07 14.51
C PRO A 263 -4.24 15.55 15.47
N TRP A 264 -3.10 14.87 15.49
CA TRP A 264 -1.95 15.16 16.37
C TRP A 264 -0.73 15.68 15.61
N ASP A 265 -0.84 15.80 14.28
CA ASP A 265 0.19 16.36 13.42
C ASP A 265 -0.46 17.29 12.40
N ASP A 266 0.22 18.38 12.05
CA ASP A 266 -0.30 19.40 11.14
C ASP A 266 -0.33 18.95 9.66
N ASN A 267 0.30 17.80 9.34
CA ASN A 267 0.38 17.26 7.99
C ASN A 267 -0.15 15.82 7.93
N MET A 268 -1.38 15.63 8.39
CA MET A 268 -2.09 14.35 8.45
C MET A 268 -3.23 14.25 7.44
N VAL A 269 -3.50 13.02 7.01
CA VAL A 269 -4.64 12.60 6.19
C VAL A 269 -5.29 11.40 6.85
N TYR A 270 -6.62 11.38 6.91
CA TYR A 270 -7.35 10.17 7.28
C TYR A 270 -7.59 9.32 6.03
N SER A 271 -7.04 8.10 6.06
CA SER A 271 -7.21 7.10 5.01
C SER A 271 -8.32 6.12 5.39
N PHE A 272 -9.27 5.90 4.50
CA PHE A 272 -10.35 4.95 4.71
C PHE A 272 -10.44 3.99 3.52
N HIS A 273 -11.02 2.81 3.73
CA HIS A 273 -11.24 1.80 2.70
C HIS A 273 -12.73 1.58 2.47
N LYS A 274 -13.10 1.27 1.23
CA LYS A 274 -14.47 0.91 0.90
C LYS A 274 -14.50 -0.13 -0.19
N TYR A 275 -15.05 -1.26 0.17
CA TYR A 275 -15.36 -2.35 -0.75
C TYR A 275 -16.85 -2.64 -0.70
N TRP A 276 -17.34 -3.52 -1.56
CA TRP A 276 -18.70 -4.04 -1.59
C TRP A 276 -19.77 -2.95 -1.45
N SER A 277 -20.99 -3.27 -1.30
CA SER A 277 -22.10 -2.33 -1.27
C SER A 277 -22.43 -1.66 -2.63
N THR A 278 -23.59 -1.07 -2.71
CA THR A 278 -24.00 -0.18 -3.81
C THR A 278 -23.34 1.18 -3.65
N VAL A 279 -23.18 1.92 -4.75
CA VAL A 279 -22.73 3.33 -4.70
C VAL A 279 -23.93 4.24 -4.74
N ASN A 280 -24.14 5.00 -3.65
CA ASN A 280 -25.16 6.02 -3.50
C ASN A 280 -24.50 7.36 -3.18
N ASP A 281 -25.25 8.46 -3.36
CA ASP A 281 -24.74 9.82 -3.11
C ASP A 281 -24.38 10.08 -1.64
N ASP A 282 -24.97 9.32 -0.70
CA ASP A 282 -24.77 9.39 0.75
C ASP A 282 -23.71 8.44 1.31
N ASP A 283 -23.02 7.71 0.46
CA ASP A 283 -22.02 6.71 0.87
C ASP A 283 -20.80 7.29 1.59
N LEU A 284 -20.58 8.58 1.53
CA LEU A 284 -19.51 9.28 2.25
C LEU A 284 -20.02 10.10 3.45
N ASP A 285 -21.33 10.11 3.75
CA ASP A 285 -21.93 10.92 4.81
C ASP A 285 -21.46 10.53 6.22
N TRP A 286 -20.93 9.32 6.37
CA TRP A 286 -20.37 8.85 7.64
C TRP A 286 -18.98 9.43 7.95
N ILE A 287 -18.22 9.86 6.93
CA ILE A 287 -16.81 10.30 7.10
C ILE A 287 -16.60 11.77 6.73
N LEU A 288 -17.37 12.33 5.81
CA LEU A 288 -17.26 13.75 5.43
C LEU A 288 -17.43 14.71 6.61
N PRO A 289 -18.34 14.48 7.60
CA PRO A 289 -18.44 15.33 8.79
C PRO A 289 -17.14 15.35 9.63
N MET A 290 -16.43 14.23 9.73
CA MET A 290 -15.12 14.16 10.41
C MET A 290 -14.10 15.04 9.70
N ARG A 291 -13.98 14.94 8.36
CA ARG A 291 -13.13 15.82 7.54
C ARG A 291 -13.42 17.31 7.81
N ASP A 292 -14.70 17.65 7.77
CA ASP A 292 -15.13 19.04 7.88
C ASP A 292 -14.93 19.61 9.29
N GLN A 293 -15.15 18.80 10.32
CA GLN A 293 -14.92 19.17 11.72
C GLN A 293 -13.44 19.29 12.05
N GLN A 294 -12.60 18.36 11.56
CA GLN A 294 -11.18 18.33 11.85
C GLN A 294 -10.36 19.21 10.91
N ASN A 295 -10.95 19.68 9.81
CA ASN A 295 -10.29 20.47 8.75
C ASN A 295 -9.02 19.78 8.21
N VAL A 296 -9.10 18.49 7.91
CA VAL A 296 -8.03 17.64 7.36
C VAL A 296 -8.50 16.93 6.10
N PRO A 297 -7.62 16.57 5.16
CA PRO A 297 -8.01 15.81 3.99
C PRO A 297 -8.45 14.39 4.33
N LEU A 298 -9.30 13.83 3.46
CA LEU A 298 -9.55 12.40 3.37
C LEU A 298 -8.86 11.84 2.13
N TRP A 299 -8.52 10.59 2.20
CA TRP A 299 -8.07 9.79 1.07
C TRP A 299 -8.67 8.39 1.16
N MET A 300 -9.22 7.88 0.07
CA MET A 300 -9.61 6.49 0.01
C MET A 300 -8.38 5.67 -0.35
N GLY A 301 -7.71 5.14 0.67
CA GLY A 301 -6.44 4.43 0.53
C GLY A 301 -6.56 3.14 -0.24
N GLU A 302 -7.74 2.50 -0.18
CA GLU A 302 -7.96 1.24 -0.89
C GLU A 302 -9.42 1.03 -1.24
N SER A 303 -9.65 0.53 -2.45
CA SER A 303 -10.95 0.07 -2.94
C SER A 303 -10.75 -0.71 -4.24
N GLY A 304 -11.74 -1.52 -4.63
CA GLY A 304 -11.66 -2.30 -5.87
C GLY A 304 -12.63 -3.47 -5.90
N GLU A 305 -12.25 -4.53 -6.60
CA GLU A 305 -12.89 -5.85 -6.60
C GLU A 305 -14.38 -5.79 -6.93
N ASN A 306 -14.75 -4.98 -7.93
CA ASN A 306 -16.13 -4.74 -8.28
C ASN A 306 -16.29 -4.58 -9.80
N SER A 307 -17.48 -4.19 -10.25
CA SER A 307 -17.79 -3.97 -11.66
C SER A 307 -17.30 -2.62 -12.17
N ASN A 308 -17.06 -2.52 -13.47
CA ASN A 308 -16.68 -1.28 -14.14
C ASN A 308 -17.66 -0.11 -13.87
N THR A 309 -18.97 -0.41 -13.79
CA THR A 309 -19.99 0.61 -13.46
C THR A 309 -19.82 1.11 -12.02
N TRP A 310 -19.50 0.22 -11.10
CA TRP A 310 -19.22 0.58 -9.71
C TRP A 310 -17.99 1.48 -9.62
N TYR A 311 -16.91 1.14 -10.32
CA TYR A 311 -15.68 1.95 -10.38
C TYR A 311 -15.98 3.37 -10.86
N THR A 312 -16.63 3.52 -12.00
CA THR A 312 -16.98 4.84 -12.56
C THR A 312 -17.81 5.67 -11.57
N ARG A 313 -18.80 5.06 -10.93
CA ARG A 313 -19.71 5.76 -9.99
C ARG A 313 -18.99 6.17 -8.71
N PHE A 314 -18.22 5.25 -8.12
CA PHE A 314 -17.56 5.53 -6.85
C PHE A 314 -16.44 6.54 -7.01
N ILE A 315 -15.62 6.44 -8.06
CA ILE A 315 -14.61 7.46 -8.38
C ILE A 315 -15.27 8.83 -8.59
N SER A 316 -16.38 8.89 -9.32
CA SER A 316 -17.10 10.15 -9.53
C SER A 316 -17.60 10.75 -8.20
N LEU A 317 -18.09 9.92 -7.28
CA LEU A 317 -18.51 10.37 -5.95
C LEU A 317 -17.34 10.91 -5.12
N LEU A 318 -16.20 10.19 -5.13
CA LEU A 318 -14.98 10.60 -4.42
C LEU A 318 -14.47 11.94 -4.95
N GLU A 319 -14.29 12.06 -6.26
CA GLU A 319 -13.74 13.27 -6.89
C GLU A 319 -14.68 14.48 -6.74
N LYS A 320 -15.99 14.29 -6.78
CA LYS A 320 -16.98 15.33 -6.46
C LYS A 320 -16.83 15.90 -5.05
N ASN A 321 -16.26 15.11 -4.13
CA ASN A 321 -16.04 15.49 -2.74
C ASN A 321 -14.56 15.85 -2.46
N ASP A 322 -13.72 16.08 -3.49
CA ASP A 322 -12.29 16.35 -3.38
C ASP A 322 -11.53 15.25 -2.61
N VAL A 323 -11.94 13.99 -2.75
CA VAL A 323 -11.29 12.83 -2.13
C VAL A 323 -10.49 12.07 -3.16
N GLY A 324 -9.17 12.03 -2.98
CA GLY A 324 -8.27 11.19 -3.77
C GLY A 324 -8.47 9.70 -3.43
N TRP A 325 -7.97 8.83 -4.29
CA TRP A 325 -8.22 7.40 -4.20
C TRP A 325 -7.03 6.56 -4.67
N ALA A 326 -6.91 5.32 -4.17
CA ALA A 326 -6.08 4.27 -4.70
C ALA A 326 -6.89 3.00 -4.90
N TRP A 327 -6.70 2.34 -6.04
CA TRP A 327 -7.45 1.15 -6.42
C TRP A 327 -6.67 -0.12 -6.13
N TRP A 328 -7.32 -1.13 -5.64
CA TRP A 328 -6.82 -2.48 -5.44
C TRP A 328 -7.39 -3.40 -6.51
N THR A 329 -6.64 -4.01 -7.35
CA THR A 329 -5.18 -4.03 -7.53
C THR A 329 -4.85 -4.11 -9.02
N ILE A 330 -3.60 -3.89 -9.39
CA ILE A 330 -3.20 -3.90 -10.81
C ILE A 330 -3.18 -5.31 -11.41
N LYS A 331 -2.84 -6.36 -10.61
CA LYS A 331 -2.71 -7.75 -11.05
C LYS A 331 -3.31 -8.73 -10.06
N LYS A 332 -4.06 -9.74 -10.57
CA LYS A 332 -4.53 -10.91 -9.82
C LYS A 332 -4.48 -12.16 -10.66
N VAL A 333 -4.30 -13.32 -10.04
CA VAL A 333 -4.24 -14.60 -10.73
C VAL A 333 -5.65 -15.09 -11.08
N GLY A 334 -5.92 -15.28 -12.38
CA GLY A 334 -7.18 -15.84 -12.85
C GLY A 334 -8.41 -14.97 -12.64
N ASP A 335 -8.24 -13.66 -12.43
CA ASP A 335 -9.29 -12.73 -12.08
C ASP A 335 -9.79 -11.87 -13.25
N ILE A 336 -10.94 -11.20 -13.04
CA ILE A 336 -11.60 -10.38 -14.05
C ILE A 336 -11.74 -8.91 -13.65
N ASP A 337 -11.42 -8.53 -12.44
CA ASP A 337 -11.63 -7.19 -11.87
C ASP A 337 -10.34 -6.37 -11.75
N SER A 338 -9.21 -6.90 -12.20
CA SER A 338 -7.92 -6.20 -12.26
C SER A 338 -7.52 -5.89 -13.70
N PRO A 339 -6.80 -4.77 -13.96
CA PRO A 339 -6.31 -4.43 -15.29
C PRO A 339 -5.51 -5.55 -15.97
N PHE A 340 -4.75 -6.32 -15.19
CA PHE A 340 -4.01 -7.47 -15.70
C PHE A 340 -4.40 -8.75 -14.96
N SER A 341 -5.02 -9.68 -15.70
CA SER A 341 -5.29 -11.02 -15.22
C SER A 341 -4.10 -11.93 -15.50
N VAL A 342 -3.48 -12.45 -14.45
CA VAL A 342 -2.35 -13.37 -14.53
C VAL A 342 -2.85 -14.77 -14.84
N LYS A 343 -2.27 -15.43 -15.86
CA LYS A 343 -2.71 -16.76 -16.26
C LYS A 343 -2.33 -17.82 -15.25
N LEU A 344 -3.32 -18.56 -14.78
CA LEU A 344 -3.11 -19.79 -14.04
C LEU A 344 -2.45 -20.83 -14.95
N ASN A 345 -1.34 -21.43 -14.53
CA ASN A 345 -0.71 -22.50 -15.30
C ASN A 345 -1.13 -23.89 -14.78
N PRO A 346 -1.15 -24.94 -15.65
CA PRO A 346 -1.59 -26.27 -15.24
C PRO A 346 -0.78 -26.90 -14.09
N GLY A 347 0.52 -26.55 -13.98
CA GLY A 347 1.36 -27.03 -12.88
C GLY A 347 0.96 -26.43 -11.55
N TYR A 348 0.65 -25.13 -11.52
CA TYR A 348 0.15 -24.49 -10.30
C TYR A 348 -1.25 -25.00 -9.93
N GLN A 349 -2.12 -25.27 -10.91
CA GLN A 349 -3.40 -25.93 -10.64
C GLN A 349 -3.21 -27.28 -9.95
N LYS A 350 -2.24 -28.10 -10.37
CA LYS A 350 -1.88 -29.37 -9.67
C LYS A 350 -1.48 -29.14 -8.20
N ILE A 351 -0.74 -28.07 -7.89
CA ILE A 351 -0.38 -27.72 -6.54
C ILE A 351 -1.63 -27.38 -5.71
N LEU A 352 -2.54 -26.56 -6.26
CA LEU A 352 -3.80 -26.21 -5.62
C LEU A 352 -4.68 -27.43 -5.38
N ASP A 353 -4.78 -28.33 -6.35
CA ASP A 353 -5.55 -29.58 -6.23
C ASP A 353 -4.96 -30.50 -5.16
N TYR A 354 -3.63 -30.63 -5.11
CA TYR A 354 -2.95 -31.36 -4.03
C TYR A 354 -3.23 -30.74 -2.65
N TRP A 355 -3.16 -29.40 -2.51
CA TRP A 355 -3.47 -28.73 -1.25
C TRP A 355 -4.93 -28.89 -0.81
N LYS A 356 -5.85 -29.07 -1.76
CA LYS A 356 -7.26 -29.41 -1.48
C LYS A 356 -7.46 -30.88 -1.07
N GLY A 357 -6.46 -31.73 -1.30
CA GLY A 357 -6.61 -33.19 -1.14
C GLY A 357 -7.28 -33.90 -2.33
N GLU A 358 -7.35 -33.24 -3.49
CA GLU A 358 -8.02 -33.74 -4.71
C GLU A 358 -7.05 -34.32 -5.74
N GLY A 359 -5.74 -34.17 -5.54
CA GLY A 359 -4.71 -34.59 -6.49
C GLY A 359 -3.48 -35.21 -5.84
N ASP A 360 -2.64 -35.87 -6.63
CA ASP A 360 -1.36 -36.41 -6.19
C ASP A 360 -0.38 -35.28 -5.87
N LYS A 361 0.49 -35.54 -4.87
CA LYS A 361 1.59 -34.61 -4.53
C LYS A 361 2.51 -34.47 -5.73
N PRO A 362 2.74 -33.26 -6.26
CA PRO A 362 3.73 -33.04 -7.32
C PRO A 362 5.13 -33.35 -6.77
N THR A 363 6.03 -33.78 -7.65
CA THR A 363 7.45 -33.86 -7.33
C THR A 363 8.01 -32.48 -7.06
N GLU A 364 9.14 -32.41 -6.36
CA GLU A 364 9.84 -31.16 -6.07
C GLU A 364 10.13 -30.34 -7.34
N ASP A 365 10.63 -31.01 -8.42
CA ASP A 365 10.95 -30.33 -9.67
C ASP A 365 9.70 -29.88 -10.44
N GLU A 366 8.60 -30.66 -10.41
CA GLU A 366 7.31 -30.25 -10.97
C GLU A 366 6.76 -29.02 -10.25
N ALA A 367 6.80 -29.01 -8.90
CA ALA A 367 6.34 -27.88 -8.09
C ALA A 367 7.17 -26.62 -8.37
N TYR A 368 8.49 -26.76 -8.40
CA TYR A 368 9.38 -25.64 -8.70
C TYR A 368 9.16 -25.06 -10.09
N ALA A 369 9.09 -25.92 -11.12
CA ALA A 369 8.81 -25.49 -12.50
C ALA A 369 7.46 -24.76 -12.61
N ALA A 370 6.43 -25.26 -11.90
CA ALA A 370 5.10 -24.65 -11.88
C ALA A 370 5.13 -23.25 -11.24
N MET A 371 5.82 -23.08 -10.11
CA MET A 371 5.93 -21.80 -9.41
C MET A 371 6.76 -20.80 -10.20
N MET A 372 7.87 -21.22 -10.81
CA MET A 372 8.66 -20.36 -11.70
C MET A 372 7.86 -19.93 -12.94
N LYS A 373 7.00 -20.80 -13.48
CA LYS A 373 6.10 -20.43 -14.58
C LYS A 373 5.02 -19.46 -14.12
N LEU A 374 4.53 -19.57 -12.88
CA LEU A 374 3.60 -18.59 -12.30
C LEU A 374 4.28 -17.21 -12.17
N ALA A 375 5.52 -17.17 -11.67
CA ALA A 375 6.30 -15.93 -11.60
C ALA A 375 6.59 -15.31 -12.98
N ASP A 376 6.82 -16.12 -14.02
CA ASP A 376 6.96 -15.65 -15.41
C ASP A 376 5.64 -15.07 -15.95
N ASN A 377 4.49 -15.65 -15.58
CA ASN A 377 3.18 -15.19 -16.01
C ASN A 377 2.79 -13.82 -15.44
N LEU A 378 3.51 -13.32 -14.40
CA LEU A 378 3.31 -11.98 -13.84
C LEU A 378 3.81 -10.86 -14.74
N LEU A 379 4.74 -11.13 -15.64
CA LEU A 379 5.19 -10.12 -16.58
C LEU A 379 4.02 -9.61 -17.42
N ILE A 380 3.91 -8.30 -17.56
CA ILE A 380 2.77 -7.63 -18.22
C ILE A 380 2.45 -8.19 -19.61
N GLU A 381 3.48 -8.57 -20.39
CA GLU A 381 3.35 -9.19 -21.71
C GLU A 381 2.73 -10.60 -21.69
N ASN A 382 2.75 -11.27 -20.54
CA ASN A 382 2.17 -12.60 -20.36
C ASN A 382 0.77 -12.56 -19.77
N CYS A 383 0.35 -11.41 -19.23
CA CYS A 383 -0.97 -11.18 -18.65
C CYS A 383 -2.04 -11.00 -19.74
N LEU A 384 -3.30 -11.23 -19.36
CA LEU A 384 -4.44 -10.79 -20.14
C LEU A 384 -4.78 -9.35 -19.74
N TYR A 385 -4.58 -8.40 -20.66
CA TYR A 385 -4.94 -7.00 -20.44
C TYR A 385 -6.45 -6.76 -20.59
N ARG A 386 -7.05 -6.16 -19.57
CA ARG A 386 -8.46 -5.76 -19.51
C ARG A 386 -8.58 -4.26 -19.61
N LYS A 387 -8.56 -3.78 -20.86
CA LYS A 387 -8.60 -2.34 -21.16
C LYS A 387 -9.82 -1.62 -20.61
N ASP A 388 -10.93 -2.31 -20.51
CA ASP A 388 -12.21 -1.79 -20.03
C ASP A 388 -12.16 -1.34 -18.55
N ILE A 389 -11.25 -1.89 -17.74
CA ILE A 389 -11.10 -1.54 -16.32
C ILE A 389 -10.49 -0.15 -16.15
N PRO A 390 -9.27 0.17 -16.64
CA PRO A 390 -8.76 1.53 -16.57
C PRO A 390 -9.63 2.53 -17.34
N ASP A 391 -10.25 2.14 -18.46
CA ASP A 391 -11.20 3.00 -19.16
C ASP A 391 -12.42 3.37 -18.27
N ALA A 392 -12.90 2.45 -17.44
CA ALA A 392 -14.00 2.70 -16.51
C ALA A 392 -13.58 3.62 -15.35
N MET A 393 -12.36 3.51 -14.87
CA MET A 393 -11.83 4.34 -13.77
C MET A 393 -11.70 5.81 -14.16
N PHE A 394 -11.34 6.09 -15.41
CA PHE A 394 -11.15 7.45 -15.93
C PHE A 394 -12.33 7.99 -16.75
N ARG A 395 -13.36 7.15 -16.96
CA ARG A 395 -14.55 7.53 -17.72
C ARG A 395 -15.42 8.46 -16.89
N GLN A 396 -15.68 9.66 -17.40
CA GLN A 396 -16.64 10.61 -16.83
C GLN A 396 -16.34 11.11 -15.41
N THR A 397 -15.11 11.09 -14.97
CA THR A 397 -14.73 11.70 -13.69
C THR A 397 -15.00 13.20 -13.63
N THR A 398 -15.32 13.84 -14.78
CA THR A 398 -15.59 15.27 -14.91
C THR A 398 -17.03 15.61 -15.27
N THR A 399 -17.96 14.63 -15.39
CA THR A 399 -19.36 14.86 -15.79
C THR A 399 -20.32 14.37 -14.73
N ASP A 400 -21.33 15.19 -14.42
CA ASP A 400 -22.41 14.86 -13.47
C ASP A 400 -23.38 13.78 -14.02
N GLU A 401 -23.27 13.42 -15.30
CA GLU A 401 -24.16 12.44 -15.94
C GLU A 401 -23.43 11.12 -16.21
N VAL A 402 -23.78 10.10 -15.45
CA VAL A 402 -23.47 8.71 -15.81
C VAL A 402 -24.35 8.30 -16.98
N ILE A 403 -23.78 8.17 -18.18
CA ILE A 403 -24.54 7.64 -19.32
C ILE A 403 -24.85 6.15 -19.04
N PRO A 404 -26.12 5.77 -18.86
CA PRO A 404 -26.47 4.38 -18.61
C PRO A 404 -26.03 3.52 -19.80
N TYR A 405 -25.34 2.42 -19.54
CA TYR A 405 -24.86 1.46 -20.55
C TYR A 405 -26.00 0.83 -21.39
N SER A 406 -27.24 1.00 -20.97
CA SER A 406 -28.43 0.36 -21.56
C SER A 406 -29.06 1.10 -22.74
N LYS A 407 -28.41 2.12 -23.31
CA LYS A 407 -28.93 2.83 -24.49
C LYS A 407 -28.02 2.73 -25.70
N LYS A 408 -27.69 1.50 -26.10
CA LYS A 408 -27.28 1.23 -27.49
C LYS A 408 -28.22 0.20 -28.11
#